data_c333c23f1e666718ff40a73c6964008f
#
_entry.id   c333c23f1e666718ff40a73c6964008f
#
_cell.length_a   1.000
_cell.length_b   1.000
_cell.length_c   1.000
_cell.angle_alpha   90.00
_cell.angle_beta   90.00
_cell.angle_gamma   90.00
#
_symmetry.space_group_name_H-M   'P 1'
#
loop_
_entity.id
_entity.type
_entity.pdbx_description
1 polymer ?
#
loop_
_entity_poly.entity_id
_entity_poly.type
_entity_poly.pdbx_seq_one_letter_code
_entity_poly.pdbx_strand_id
1 'polypeptide(L)'
;MFRLKKYISPYLGYMVLTLLIKLLGTVTELMIPELMETILDDVVPSKSWNQIYLYGGAMLLCAVGCLVFNIWANRMSAISSGKITLALRHDLFAKLGRLSARQMDKLTIPSAESRLTSDTYNVNQLLARLQRIGIRAPILLVGGIFMMLRMDWLLALILIALLPIIALVVYFVTRKSLPLYTQQQTVLDKVVRTVQENITGIRVIKALSKTDYEKKRFHSVNDQLTHIDQKAGSITAITNPCATWTLNIGLTLVVVIGAFRVNSGGCQPGVIVAFLQYFTMILNAMLGITRIFVMFSKGEASARRVADVLELPEDLETQPGTEPEANSPYIEFRNVSFSYTGIGKNLENLSFTLEKGQTLGILGSIGSGKSTILALLLRLYDPDEGQILIDGQDIRTIPYEQLRSRFGTVFQNDFIMEGSIADNIRFFRDIPDQRLEKAAQDAQAEFIASKEGGMEADVQVRGNNLSGGQKQRLLIARALAADPDILILDDASSALDYRTDAQLRRALREHYRHTTTILVAQRVSSLRHADLILMLHDGTVIGAGNHETLMATCEEYAFLAQTQMGEAEEVC
;
A
#
# COMPACT_ATOMS: atom_id res chain seq x y z
N MET A 1 -13.18 10.32 7.09
CA MET A 1 -13.30 9.85 8.49
C MET A 1 -14.63 9.16 8.77
N PHE A 2 -15.79 9.69 8.37
CA PHE A 2 -17.10 9.04 8.60
C PHE A 2 -17.18 7.62 8.05
N ARG A 3 -16.59 7.34 6.91
CA ARG A 3 -16.57 6.00 6.28
C ARG A 3 -15.76 4.97 7.08
N LEU A 4 -14.81 5.41 7.92
CA LEU A 4 -14.02 4.56 8.83
C LEU A 4 -14.60 4.48 10.26
N LYS A 5 -15.87 4.90 10.46
CA LYS A 5 -16.55 4.90 11.76
C LYS A 5 -16.54 3.52 12.44
N LYS A 6 -16.65 2.45 11.67
CA LYS A 6 -16.58 1.05 12.15
C LYS A 6 -15.33 0.79 13.02
N TYR A 7 -14.19 1.33 12.62
CA TYR A 7 -12.91 1.13 13.31
C TYR A 7 -12.71 2.07 14.50
N ILE A 8 -13.32 3.26 14.45
CA ILE A 8 -13.19 4.29 15.49
C ILE A 8 -14.17 4.04 16.63
N SER A 9 -15.41 3.62 16.33
CA SER A 9 -16.50 3.45 17.28
C SER A 9 -16.14 2.60 18.51
N PRO A 10 -15.47 1.45 18.41
CA PRO A 10 -15.11 0.62 19.57
C PRO A 10 -14.17 1.33 20.56
N TYR A 11 -13.40 2.29 20.09
CA TYR A 11 -12.43 3.04 20.91
C TYR A 11 -12.90 4.42 21.31
N LEU A 12 -14.16 4.80 20.97
CA LEU A 12 -14.67 6.15 21.24
C LEU A 12 -14.65 6.49 22.73
N GLY A 13 -15.10 5.57 23.60
CA GLY A 13 -15.07 5.79 25.05
C GLY A 13 -13.65 6.00 25.59
N TYR A 14 -12.68 5.21 25.09
CA TYR A 14 -11.28 5.36 25.44
C TYR A 14 -10.68 6.69 24.94
N MET A 15 -11.07 7.13 23.73
CA MET A 15 -10.68 8.42 23.17
C MET A 15 -11.28 9.58 23.99
N VAL A 16 -12.55 9.50 24.38
CA VAL A 16 -13.19 10.52 25.24
C VAL A 16 -12.48 10.60 26.60
N LEU A 17 -12.14 9.47 27.23
CA LEU A 17 -11.35 9.47 28.46
C LEU A 17 -9.99 10.12 28.25
N THR A 18 -9.31 9.83 27.13
CA THR A 18 -8.04 10.49 26.75
C THR A 18 -8.20 12.00 26.68
N LEU A 19 -9.30 12.47 26.10
CA LEU A 19 -9.60 13.91 25.98
C LEU A 19 -9.88 14.55 27.33
N LEU A 20 -10.57 13.88 28.25
CA LEU A 20 -10.83 14.35 29.60
C LEU A 20 -9.52 14.48 30.42
N ILE A 21 -8.65 13.47 30.36
CA ILE A 21 -7.33 13.52 31.01
C ILE A 21 -6.49 14.66 30.41
N LYS A 22 -6.56 14.86 29.08
CA LYS A 22 -5.86 15.96 28.40
C LYS A 22 -6.40 17.33 28.83
N LEU A 23 -7.72 17.45 29.01
CA LEU A 23 -8.37 18.63 29.54
C LEU A 23 -7.85 18.95 30.95
N LEU A 24 -7.83 17.98 31.87
CA LEU A 24 -7.29 18.15 33.22
C LEU A 24 -5.84 18.63 33.18
N GLY A 25 -4.98 17.99 32.37
CA GLY A 25 -3.58 18.45 32.25
C GLY A 25 -3.44 19.84 31.63
N THR A 26 -4.37 20.29 30.79
CA THR A 26 -4.35 21.64 30.23
C THR A 26 -4.88 22.66 31.21
N VAL A 27 -5.87 22.31 32.02
CA VAL A 27 -6.37 23.17 33.09
C VAL A 27 -5.30 23.40 34.16
N THR A 28 -4.60 22.33 34.60
CA THR A 28 -3.48 22.49 35.54
C THR A 28 -2.35 23.37 34.97
N GLU A 29 -2.13 23.33 33.65
CA GLU A 29 -1.18 24.19 32.95
C GLU A 29 -1.62 25.68 33.00
N LEU A 30 -2.93 25.97 32.86
CA LEU A 30 -3.51 27.31 32.92
C LEU A 30 -3.50 27.90 34.35
N MET A 31 -3.52 27.06 35.40
CA MET A 31 -3.47 27.52 36.79
C MET A 31 -2.09 28.02 37.21
N ILE A 32 -1.01 27.63 36.52
CA ILE A 32 0.36 28.01 36.93
C ILE A 32 0.60 29.52 36.89
N PRO A 33 0.24 30.27 35.81
CA PRO A 33 0.39 31.73 35.81
C PRO A 33 -0.48 32.44 36.83
N GLU A 34 -1.71 31.93 37.14
CA GLU A 34 -2.59 32.48 38.16
C GLU A 34 -1.98 32.35 39.58
N LEU A 35 -1.46 31.15 39.89
CA LEU A 35 -0.75 30.94 41.16
C LEU A 35 0.50 31.82 41.29
N MET A 36 1.21 32.05 40.18
CA MET A 36 2.36 32.97 40.17
C MET A 36 1.96 34.42 40.45
N GLU A 37 0.86 34.89 39.87
CA GLU A 37 0.28 36.19 40.15
C GLU A 37 -0.07 36.32 41.65
N THR A 38 -0.83 35.36 42.20
CA THR A 38 -1.21 35.34 43.61
C THR A 38 0.03 35.38 44.55
N ILE A 39 1.09 34.65 44.19
CA ILE A 39 2.34 34.67 44.96
C ILE A 39 2.95 36.09 44.98
N LEU A 40 3.03 36.73 43.82
CA LEU A 40 3.67 38.06 43.69
C LEU A 40 2.86 39.17 44.32
N ASP A 41 1.53 39.13 44.18
CA ASP A 41 0.64 40.24 44.53
C ASP A 41 0.11 40.15 45.97
N ASP A 42 -0.16 38.95 46.48
CA ASP A 42 -0.76 38.77 47.82
C ASP A 42 0.23 38.17 48.83
N VAL A 43 0.99 37.13 48.41
CA VAL A 43 1.79 36.36 49.37
C VAL A 43 3.12 37.08 49.72
N VAL A 44 3.83 37.62 48.73
CA VAL A 44 5.11 38.31 48.95
C VAL A 44 4.92 39.56 49.83
N PRO A 45 3.92 40.43 49.60
CA PRO A 45 3.68 41.59 50.46
C PRO A 45 3.30 41.23 51.92
N SER A 46 2.59 40.07 52.09
CA SER A 46 2.19 39.57 53.41
C SER A 46 3.35 39.10 54.30
N LYS A 47 4.55 38.85 53.70
CA LYS A 47 5.76 38.32 54.36
C LYS A 47 5.52 37.01 55.11
N SER A 48 4.48 36.24 54.73
CA SER A 48 4.08 34.98 55.38
C SER A 48 4.78 33.81 54.73
N TRP A 49 5.79 33.25 55.38
CA TRP A 49 6.54 32.06 54.91
C TRP A 49 5.63 30.85 54.68
N ASN A 50 4.60 30.66 55.54
CA ASN A 50 3.68 29.54 55.40
C ASN A 50 2.85 29.62 54.10
N GLN A 51 2.44 30.81 53.72
CA GLN A 51 1.72 31.02 52.45
C GLN A 51 2.63 30.82 51.24
N ILE A 52 3.90 31.26 51.31
CA ILE A 52 4.89 31.02 50.25
C ILE A 52 5.07 29.49 50.00
N TYR A 53 5.23 28.73 51.08
CA TYR A 53 5.34 27.27 50.96
C TYR A 53 4.06 26.62 50.42
N LEU A 54 2.87 27.11 50.83
CA LEU A 54 1.59 26.56 50.37
C LEU A 54 1.37 26.81 48.90
N TYR A 55 1.48 28.06 48.44
CA TYR A 55 1.25 28.42 47.03
C TYR A 55 2.38 27.91 46.10
N GLY A 56 3.63 27.93 46.56
CA GLY A 56 4.76 27.32 45.85
C GLY A 56 4.60 25.81 45.70
N GLY A 57 4.13 25.14 46.77
CA GLY A 57 3.75 23.72 46.73
C GLY A 57 2.60 23.45 45.79
N ALA A 58 1.56 24.30 45.78
CA ALA A 58 0.43 24.19 44.83
C ALA A 58 0.90 24.34 43.37
N MET A 59 1.77 25.31 43.10
CA MET A 59 2.35 25.52 41.77
C MET A 59 3.17 24.32 41.32
N LEU A 60 3.99 23.73 42.20
CA LEU A 60 4.73 22.49 41.94
C LEU A 60 3.78 21.32 41.67
N LEU A 61 2.70 21.19 42.45
CA LEU A 61 1.66 20.18 42.28
C LEU A 61 0.95 20.31 40.91
N CYS A 62 0.62 21.55 40.51
CA CYS A 62 0.07 21.81 39.17
C CYS A 62 1.07 21.46 38.06
N ALA A 63 2.35 21.76 38.21
CA ALA A 63 3.37 21.40 37.24
C ALA A 63 3.55 19.88 37.10
N VAL A 64 3.60 19.15 38.22
CA VAL A 64 3.65 17.69 38.25
C VAL A 64 2.36 17.10 37.70
N GLY A 65 1.19 17.63 38.06
CA GLY A 65 -0.10 17.22 37.53
C GLY A 65 -0.18 17.39 36.01
N CYS A 66 0.25 18.57 35.51
CA CYS A 66 0.37 18.83 34.08
C CYS A 66 1.24 17.79 33.37
N LEU A 67 2.43 17.50 33.93
CA LEU A 67 3.34 16.48 33.39
C LEU A 67 2.68 15.10 33.33
N VAL A 68 2.15 14.61 34.45
CA VAL A 68 1.56 13.28 34.57
C VAL A 68 0.35 13.11 33.65
N PHE A 69 -0.61 14.05 33.68
CA PHE A 69 -1.80 13.98 32.83
C PHE A 69 -1.44 14.08 31.35
N ASN A 70 -0.49 14.91 30.96
CA ASN A 70 -0.05 15.01 29.57
C ASN A 70 0.64 13.73 29.09
N ILE A 71 1.53 13.12 29.88
CA ILE A 71 2.18 11.85 29.53
C ILE A 71 1.12 10.75 29.40
N TRP A 72 0.21 10.65 30.34
CA TRP A 72 -0.84 9.63 30.35
C TRP A 72 -1.76 9.77 29.14
N ALA A 73 -2.31 10.97 28.89
CA ALA A 73 -3.12 11.25 27.71
C ALA A 73 -2.37 10.95 26.40
N ASN A 74 -1.08 11.31 26.30
CA ASN A 74 -0.29 11.04 25.10
C ASN A 74 -0.07 9.52 24.87
N ARG A 75 0.14 8.75 25.93
CA ARG A 75 0.23 7.27 25.85
C ARG A 75 -1.11 6.65 25.44
N MET A 76 -2.20 7.08 26.03
CA MET A 76 -3.54 6.61 25.67
C MET A 76 -3.88 6.91 24.20
N SER A 77 -3.56 8.13 23.75
CA SER A 77 -3.71 8.52 22.35
C SER A 77 -2.89 7.62 21.40
N ALA A 78 -1.67 7.26 21.75
CA ALA A 78 -0.83 6.38 20.94
C ALA A 78 -1.40 4.96 20.89
N ILE A 79 -1.90 4.44 22.01
CA ILE A 79 -2.51 3.10 22.10
C ILE A 79 -3.79 3.04 21.26
N SER A 80 -4.71 4.02 21.41
CA SER A 80 -5.97 4.04 20.67
C SER A 80 -5.76 4.14 19.16
N SER A 81 -4.92 5.11 18.73
CA SER A 81 -4.61 5.26 17.30
C SER A 81 -3.89 4.05 16.72
N GLY A 82 -3.00 3.42 17.49
CA GLY A 82 -2.29 2.18 17.09
C GLY A 82 -3.25 1.01 16.89
N LYS A 83 -4.16 0.77 17.85
CA LYS A 83 -5.16 -0.32 17.76
C LYS A 83 -6.13 -0.11 16.59
N ILE A 84 -6.60 1.11 16.37
CA ILE A 84 -7.45 1.45 15.20
C ILE A 84 -6.72 1.16 13.89
N THR A 85 -5.44 1.57 13.82
CA THR A 85 -4.62 1.36 12.60
C THR A 85 -4.32 -0.12 12.37
N LEU A 86 -4.10 -0.90 13.43
CA LEU A 86 -3.90 -2.35 13.35
C LEU A 86 -5.12 -3.03 12.72
N ALA A 87 -6.31 -2.77 13.25
CA ALA A 87 -7.55 -3.32 12.73
C ALA A 87 -7.81 -2.89 11.27
N LEU A 88 -7.52 -1.62 10.96
CA LEU A 88 -7.66 -1.07 9.62
C LEU A 88 -6.72 -1.76 8.61
N ARG A 89 -5.45 -1.98 8.98
CA ARG A 89 -4.48 -2.69 8.13
C ARG A 89 -4.84 -4.15 7.93
N HIS A 90 -5.29 -4.81 8.99
CA HIS A 90 -5.72 -6.20 8.93
C HIS A 90 -6.87 -6.38 7.92
N ASP A 91 -7.94 -5.61 8.06
CA ASP A 91 -9.10 -5.70 7.17
C ASP A 91 -8.76 -5.27 5.74
N LEU A 92 -7.89 -4.24 5.58
CA LEU A 92 -7.44 -3.78 4.27
C LEU A 92 -6.60 -4.85 3.57
N PHE A 93 -5.69 -5.51 4.28
CA PHE A 93 -4.88 -6.60 3.73
C PHE A 93 -5.75 -7.80 3.34
N ALA A 94 -6.68 -8.19 4.22
CA ALA A 94 -7.63 -9.26 3.92
C ALA A 94 -8.52 -8.92 2.71
N LYS A 95 -8.95 -7.66 2.58
CA LYS A 95 -9.73 -7.19 1.42
C LYS A 95 -8.93 -7.24 0.14
N LEU A 96 -7.68 -6.77 0.14
CA LEU A 96 -6.79 -6.82 -1.03
C LEU A 96 -6.59 -8.25 -1.53
N GLY A 97 -6.48 -9.23 -0.61
CA GLY A 97 -6.35 -10.65 -0.97
C GLY A 97 -7.63 -11.26 -1.60
N ARG A 98 -8.79 -10.60 -1.44
CA ARG A 98 -10.07 -11.05 -2.02
C ARG A 98 -10.48 -10.30 -3.28
N LEU A 99 -9.76 -9.23 -3.64
CA LEU A 99 -10.05 -8.50 -4.87
C LEU A 99 -9.75 -9.37 -6.09
N SER A 100 -10.60 -9.25 -7.11
CA SER A 100 -10.34 -9.86 -8.41
C SER A 100 -9.13 -9.25 -9.11
N ALA A 101 -8.60 -9.96 -10.10
CA ALA A 101 -7.53 -9.43 -10.93
C ALA A 101 -7.96 -8.13 -11.63
N ARG A 102 -9.21 -8.03 -12.12
CA ARG A 102 -9.79 -6.81 -12.73
C ARG A 102 -9.77 -5.61 -11.77
N GLN A 103 -10.07 -5.83 -10.50
CA GLN A 103 -10.03 -4.77 -9.48
C GLN A 103 -8.59 -4.38 -9.12
N MET A 104 -7.69 -5.36 -9.04
CA MET A 104 -6.27 -5.13 -8.79
C MET A 104 -5.60 -4.38 -9.95
N ASP A 105 -5.96 -4.66 -11.21
CA ASP A 105 -5.47 -3.92 -12.37
C ASP A 105 -5.87 -2.44 -12.32
N LYS A 106 -7.13 -2.15 -11.95
CA LYS A 106 -7.61 -0.77 -11.75
C LYS A 106 -6.92 -0.08 -10.57
N LEU A 107 -6.70 -0.82 -9.47
CA LEU A 107 -6.09 -0.29 -8.26
C LEU A 107 -4.59 -0.06 -8.43
N THR A 108 -3.91 -0.90 -9.16
CA THR A 108 -2.45 -1.05 -9.33
C THR A 108 -1.72 -1.46 -8.04
N ILE A 109 -0.68 -2.28 -8.16
CA ILE A 109 0.10 -2.77 -7.02
C ILE A 109 0.74 -1.62 -6.20
N PRO A 110 1.40 -0.60 -6.83
CA PRO A 110 1.96 0.51 -6.06
C PRO A 110 0.91 1.32 -5.28
N SER A 111 -0.30 1.40 -5.84
CA SER A 111 -1.42 2.07 -5.18
C SER A 111 -1.94 1.30 -3.97
N ALA A 112 -2.03 -0.04 -4.06
CA ALA A 112 -2.40 -0.91 -2.95
C ALA A 112 -1.37 -0.85 -1.81
N GLU A 113 -0.07 -0.90 -2.15
CA GLU A 113 1.03 -0.75 -1.21
C GLU A 113 0.99 0.60 -0.48
N SER A 114 0.78 1.70 -1.22
CA SER A 114 0.65 3.04 -0.64
C SER A 114 -0.52 3.13 0.35
N ARG A 115 -1.66 2.46 0.06
CA ARG A 115 -2.82 2.44 0.98
C ARG A 115 -2.53 1.67 2.25
N LEU A 116 -1.84 0.52 2.16
CA LEU A 116 -1.46 -0.28 3.33
C LEU A 116 -0.42 0.42 4.22
N THR A 117 0.47 1.20 3.65
CA THR A 117 1.60 1.82 4.35
C THR A 117 1.33 3.30 4.66
N SER A 118 1.51 4.16 3.67
CA SER A 118 1.48 5.61 3.83
C SER A 118 0.11 6.15 4.23
N ASP A 119 -0.98 5.64 3.62
CA ASP A 119 -2.32 6.13 3.92
C ASP A 119 -2.78 5.72 5.31
N THR A 120 -2.55 4.47 5.72
CA THR A 120 -2.86 4.04 7.10
C THR A 120 -2.01 4.78 8.13
N TYR A 121 -0.75 5.11 7.81
CA TYR A 121 0.10 5.94 8.66
C TYR A 121 -0.45 7.37 8.80
N ASN A 122 -0.89 7.99 7.71
CA ASN A 122 -1.51 9.33 7.74
C ASN A 122 -2.79 9.34 8.59
N VAL A 123 -3.62 8.30 8.50
CA VAL A 123 -4.81 8.13 9.35
C VAL A 123 -4.40 8.01 10.83
N ASN A 124 -3.39 7.19 11.14
CA ASN A 124 -2.85 7.06 12.49
C ASN A 124 -2.39 8.41 13.06
N GLN A 125 -1.57 9.14 12.29
CA GLN A 125 -1.04 10.44 12.69
C GLN A 125 -2.17 11.46 12.92
N LEU A 126 -3.20 11.46 12.07
CA LEU A 126 -4.35 12.33 12.25
C LEU A 126 -5.08 12.01 13.56
N LEU A 127 -5.41 10.74 13.82
CA LEU A 127 -6.10 10.30 15.03
C LEU A 127 -5.29 10.63 16.29
N ALA A 128 -3.98 10.33 16.27
CA ALA A 128 -3.11 10.59 17.40
C ALA A 128 -2.97 12.10 17.71
N ARG A 129 -2.79 12.92 16.68
CA ARG A 129 -2.57 14.36 16.88
C ARG A 129 -3.86 15.12 17.17
N LEU A 130 -5.01 14.70 16.65
CA LEU A 130 -6.29 15.25 17.05
C LEU A 130 -6.52 15.10 18.55
N GLN A 131 -6.21 13.93 19.12
CA GLN A 131 -6.33 13.70 20.56
C GLN A 131 -5.31 14.47 21.41
N ARG A 132 -4.10 14.74 20.88
CA ARG A 132 -3.03 15.41 21.63
C ARG A 132 -3.10 16.93 21.54
N ILE A 133 -3.24 17.48 20.34
CA ILE A 133 -3.12 18.91 20.07
C ILE A 133 -4.50 19.50 19.77
N GLY A 134 -5.40 18.72 19.13
CA GLY A 134 -6.69 19.19 18.65
C GLY A 134 -7.60 19.75 19.75
N ILE A 135 -7.45 19.27 20.98
CA ILE A 135 -8.20 19.77 22.15
C ILE A 135 -7.36 20.72 22.99
N ARG A 136 -6.07 20.44 23.19
CA ARG A 136 -5.21 21.30 24.00
C ARG A 136 -5.14 22.73 23.47
N ALA A 137 -4.97 22.90 22.15
CA ALA A 137 -4.78 24.23 21.58
C ALA A 137 -6.03 25.14 21.70
N PRO A 138 -7.28 24.68 21.39
CA PRO A 138 -8.47 25.48 21.66
C PRO A 138 -8.69 25.79 23.13
N ILE A 139 -8.40 24.86 24.04
CA ILE A 139 -8.55 25.07 25.49
C ILE A 139 -7.55 26.11 25.98
N LEU A 140 -6.27 26.04 25.56
CA LEU A 140 -5.27 27.05 25.93
C LEU A 140 -5.64 28.44 25.39
N LEU A 141 -6.20 28.50 24.16
CA LEU A 141 -6.61 29.75 23.54
C LEU A 141 -7.82 30.36 24.29
N VAL A 142 -8.91 29.59 24.42
CA VAL A 142 -10.14 30.09 25.06
C VAL A 142 -9.95 30.25 26.56
N GLY A 143 -9.33 29.25 27.22
CA GLY A 143 -9.05 29.30 28.66
C GLY A 143 -8.06 30.40 29.03
N GLY A 144 -6.99 30.57 28.25
CA GLY A 144 -6.02 31.66 28.48
C GLY A 144 -6.65 33.03 28.30
N ILE A 145 -7.47 33.26 27.27
CA ILE A 145 -8.22 34.52 27.10
C ILE A 145 -9.17 34.75 28.29
N PHE A 146 -9.89 33.71 28.74
CA PHE A 146 -10.80 33.81 29.89
C PHE A 146 -10.05 34.18 31.17
N MET A 147 -8.91 33.55 31.46
CA MET A 147 -8.10 33.85 32.63
C MET A 147 -7.58 35.29 32.60
N MET A 148 -7.11 35.77 31.45
CA MET A 148 -6.65 37.15 31.27
C MET A 148 -7.78 38.16 31.45
N LEU A 149 -8.96 37.92 30.87
CA LEU A 149 -10.14 38.80 31.03
C LEU A 149 -10.59 38.91 32.50
N ARG A 150 -10.43 37.82 33.28
CA ARG A 150 -10.76 37.79 34.72
C ARG A 150 -9.76 38.61 35.54
N MET A 151 -8.48 38.62 35.16
CA MET A 151 -7.43 39.36 35.87
C MET A 151 -7.49 40.85 35.56
N ASP A 152 -7.38 41.22 34.29
CA ASP A 152 -7.51 42.61 33.84
C ASP A 152 -8.06 42.67 32.41
N TRP A 153 -9.29 43.16 32.26
CA TRP A 153 -9.98 43.20 30.97
C TRP A 153 -9.31 44.14 29.96
N LEU A 154 -8.67 45.24 30.44
CA LEU A 154 -8.06 46.24 29.56
C LEU A 154 -6.74 45.73 28.99
N LEU A 155 -5.92 45.05 29.79
CA LEU A 155 -4.71 44.39 29.31
C LEU A 155 -5.04 43.21 28.39
N ALA A 156 -6.13 42.47 28.67
CA ALA A 156 -6.60 41.37 27.79
C ALA A 156 -7.01 41.87 26.40
N LEU A 157 -7.54 43.09 26.29
CA LEU A 157 -7.94 43.69 25.03
C LEU A 157 -6.75 43.92 24.08
N ILE A 158 -5.54 44.13 24.60
CA ILE A 158 -4.30 44.21 23.82
C ILE A 158 -4.05 42.92 23.10
N LEU A 159 -4.15 41.79 23.82
CA LEU A 159 -3.98 40.47 23.21
C LEU A 159 -5.06 40.20 22.16
N ILE A 160 -6.33 40.44 22.52
CA ILE A 160 -7.47 40.21 21.62
C ILE A 160 -7.31 41.00 20.31
N ALA A 161 -6.77 42.22 20.37
CA ALA A 161 -6.47 43.04 19.20
C ALA A 161 -5.30 42.50 18.34
N LEU A 162 -4.35 41.81 18.97
CA LEU A 162 -3.19 41.24 18.26
C LEU A 162 -3.45 39.85 17.64
N LEU A 163 -4.39 39.07 18.19
CA LEU A 163 -4.73 37.75 17.66
C LEU A 163 -5.16 37.79 16.19
N PRO A 164 -6.02 38.72 15.74
CA PRO A 164 -6.38 38.82 14.31
C PRO A 164 -5.18 39.12 13.42
N ILE A 165 -4.20 39.89 13.88
CA ILE A 165 -2.98 40.20 13.12
C ILE A 165 -2.17 38.93 12.87
N ILE A 166 -1.97 38.14 13.91
CA ILE A 166 -1.27 36.83 13.78
C ILE A 166 -2.05 35.88 12.88
N ALA A 167 -3.39 35.83 13.05
CA ALA A 167 -4.26 35.01 12.20
C ALA A 167 -4.13 35.41 10.73
N LEU A 168 -4.08 36.68 10.43
CA LEU A 168 -3.93 37.23 9.09
C LEU A 168 -2.58 36.83 8.47
N VAL A 169 -1.49 37.01 9.24
CA VAL A 169 -0.14 36.59 8.79
C VAL A 169 -0.11 35.10 8.47
N VAL A 170 -0.60 34.26 9.38
CA VAL A 170 -0.67 32.83 9.20
C VAL A 170 -1.52 32.46 7.98
N TYR A 171 -2.67 33.09 7.80
CA TYR A 171 -3.55 32.88 6.65
C TYR A 171 -2.86 33.20 5.33
N PHE A 172 -2.23 34.36 5.19
CA PHE A 172 -1.56 34.75 3.97
C PHE A 172 -0.35 33.87 3.65
N VAL A 173 0.48 33.55 4.65
CA VAL A 173 1.62 32.66 4.45
C VAL A 173 1.15 31.26 4.05
N THR A 174 0.16 30.71 4.75
CA THR A 174 -0.38 29.37 4.43
C THR A 174 -0.98 29.34 3.01
N ARG A 175 -1.77 30.34 2.64
CA ARG A 175 -2.38 30.44 1.31
C ARG A 175 -1.34 30.49 0.17
N LYS A 176 -0.20 31.16 0.40
CA LYS A 176 0.89 31.24 -0.59
C LYS A 176 1.80 30.00 -0.58
N SER A 177 2.05 29.41 0.57
CA SER A 177 2.97 28.27 0.69
C SER A 177 2.34 26.92 0.29
N LEU A 178 1.04 26.74 0.51
CA LEU A 178 0.36 25.47 0.23
C LEU A 178 0.50 24.99 -1.23
N PRO A 179 0.27 25.82 -2.27
CA PRO A 179 0.48 25.40 -3.67
C PRO A 179 1.95 25.09 -3.97
N LEU A 180 2.90 25.78 -3.33
CA LEU A 180 4.32 25.51 -3.50
C LEU A 180 4.71 24.15 -2.90
N TYR A 181 4.18 23.79 -1.74
CA TYR A 181 4.39 22.44 -1.18
C TYR A 181 3.78 21.34 -2.05
N THR A 182 2.66 21.59 -2.70
CA THR A 182 2.09 20.65 -3.67
C THR A 182 2.99 20.49 -4.89
N GLN A 183 3.52 21.60 -5.43
CA GLN A 183 4.50 21.56 -6.52
C GLN A 183 5.80 20.87 -6.10
N GLN A 184 6.31 21.16 -4.90
CA GLN A 184 7.49 20.50 -4.32
C GLN A 184 7.30 18.98 -4.30
N GLN A 185 6.15 18.50 -3.83
CA GLN A 185 5.84 17.06 -3.82
C GLN A 185 5.88 16.46 -5.24
N THR A 186 5.27 17.13 -6.22
CA THR A 186 5.27 16.65 -7.62
C THR A 186 6.68 16.57 -8.20
N VAL A 187 7.55 17.55 -7.89
CA VAL A 187 8.93 17.53 -8.38
C VAL A 187 9.78 16.53 -7.61
N LEU A 188 9.55 16.35 -6.30
CA LEU A 188 10.17 15.29 -5.50
C LEU A 188 9.87 13.90 -6.08
N ASP A 189 8.63 13.65 -6.48
CA ASP A 189 8.25 12.39 -7.14
C ASP A 189 9.02 12.18 -8.45
N LYS A 190 9.30 13.26 -9.21
CA LYS A 190 10.17 13.18 -10.41
C LYS A 190 11.61 12.84 -10.06
N VAL A 191 12.18 13.44 -8.99
CA VAL A 191 13.52 13.11 -8.50
C VAL A 191 13.60 11.64 -8.12
N VAL A 192 12.65 11.15 -7.31
CA VAL A 192 12.58 9.73 -6.89
C VAL A 192 12.50 8.81 -8.10
N ARG A 193 11.64 9.12 -9.09
CA ARG A 193 11.54 8.35 -10.33
C ARG A 193 12.85 8.34 -11.10
N THR A 194 13.51 9.49 -11.26
CA THR A 194 14.81 9.56 -11.96
C THR A 194 15.86 8.71 -11.26
N VAL A 195 15.91 8.72 -9.93
CA VAL A 195 16.82 7.88 -9.14
C VAL A 195 16.50 6.39 -9.34
N GLN A 196 15.23 6.00 -9.28
CA GLN A 196 14.80 4.61 -9.51
C GLN A 196 15.17 4.12 -10.92
N GLU A 197 14.92 4.93 -11.95
CA GLU A 197 15.31 4.64 -13.33
C GLU A 197 16.82 4.45 -13.46
N ASN A 198 17.61 5.33 -12.85
CA ASN A 198 19.08 5.26 -12.87
C ASN A 198 19.61 4.01 -12.15
N ILE A 199 19.07 3.67 -10.97
CA ILE A 199 19.50 2.48 -10.21
C ILE A 199 19.12 1.21 -10.98
N THR A 200 17.89 1.13 -11.49
CA THR A 200 17.41 -0.04 -12.25
C THR A 200 18.17 -0.20 -13.56
N GLY A 201 18.44 0.93 -14.27
CA GLY A 201 19.12 0.95 -15.55
C GLY A 201 20.66 1.08 -15.48
N ILE A 202 21.27 0.98 -14.29
CA ILE A 202 22.68 1.33 -14.10
C ILE A 202 23.64 0.55 -15.01
N ARG A 203 23.33 -0.73 -15.30
CA ARG A 203 24.14 -1.56 -16.20
C ARG A 203 24.10 -1.03 -17.63
N VAL A 204 22.93 -0.63 -18.11
CA VAL A 204 22.74 -0.06 -19.46
C VAL A 204 23.42 1.30 -19.57
N ILE A 205 23.24 2.17 -18.57
CA ILE A 205 23.85 3.50 -18.50
C ILE A 205 25.37 3.40 -18.58
N LYS A 206 25.97 2.45 -17.84
CA LYS A 206 27.42 2.19 -17.87
C LYS A 206 27.86 1.59 -19.19
N ALA A 207 27.13 0.61 -19.73
CA ALA A 207 27.48 -0.02 -21.02
C ALA A 207 27.45 0.97 -22.19
N LEU A 208 26.51 1.93 -22.16
CA LEU A 208 26.39 2.96 -23.17
C LEU A 208 27.20 4.24 -22.87
N SER A 209 27.98 4.26 -21.77
CA SER A 209 28.79 5.42 -21.33
C SER A 209 27.97 6.71 -21.18
N LYS A 210 26.68 6.61 -20.74
CA LYS A 210 25.76 7.75 -20.63
C LYS A 210 25.67 8.34 -19.21
N THR A 211 26.64 8.06 -18.35
CA THR A 211 26.69 8.54 -16.97
C THR A 211 26.61 10.07 -16.87
N ASP A 212 27.33 10.81 -17.76
CA ASP A 212 27.30 12.27 -17.72
C ASP A 212 25.99 12.88 -18.22
N TYR A 213 25.29 12.20 -19.12
CA TYR A 213 23.95 12.58 -19.53
C TYR A 213 22.96 12.45 -18.36
N GLU A 214 22.98 11.31 -17.66
CA GLU A 214 22.10 11.08 -16.52
C GLU A 214 22.43 11.99 -15.33
N LYS A 215 23.69 12.34 -15.09
CA LYS A 215 24.07 13.36 -14.12
C LYS A 215 23.45 14.72 -14.45
N LYS A 216 23.49 15.15 -15.71
CA LYS A 216 22.87 16.41 -16.13
C LYS A 216 21.34 16.36 -15.97
N ARG A 217 20.71 15.24 -16.34
CA ARG A 217 19.27 15.03 -16.18
C ARG A 217 18.85 15.10 -14.71
N PHE A 218 19.55 14.37 -13.83
CA PHE A 218 19.32 14.42 -12.39
C PHE A 218 19.52 15.83 -11.84
N HIS A 219 20.61 16.50 -12.22
CA HIS A 219 20.92 17.87 -11.76
C HIS A 219 19.78 18.84 -12.11
N SER A 220 19.29 18.79 -13.35
CA SER A 220 18.17 19.64 -13.78
C SER A 220 16.89 19.44 -12.94
N VAL A 221 16.52 18.19 -12.63
CA VAL A 221 15.34 17.91 -11.81
C VAL A 221 15.58 18.29 -10.35
N ASN A 222 16.78 18.06 -9.82
CA ASN A 222 17.18 18.43 -8.46
C ASN A 222 17.22 19.95 -8.27
N ASP A 223 17.69 20.71 -9.26
CA ASP A 223 17.67 22.17 -9.23
C ASP A 223 16.24 22.72 -9.20
N GLN A 224 15.33 22.12 -9.98
CA GLN A 224 13.92 22.48 -9.92
C GLN A 224 13.34 22.26 -8.51
N LEU A 225 13.66 21.11 -7.88
CA LEU A 225 13.24 20.82 -6.51
C LEU A 225 13.81 21.86 -5.54
N THR A 226 15.12 22.14 -5.64
CA THR A 226 15.81 23.10 -4.78
C THR A 226 15.21 24.51 -4.90
N HIS A 227 14.91 24.96 -6.10
CA HIS A 227 14.25 26.26 -6.33
C HIS A 227 12.88 26.35 -5.71
N ILE A 228 12.04 25.31 -5.83
CA ILE A 228 10.70 25.28 -5.25
C ILE A 228 10.79 25.22 -3.72
N ASP A 229 11.72 24.39 -3.19
CA ASP A 229 11.95 24.25 -1.75
C ASP A 229 12.41 25.56 -1.13
N GLN A 230 13.38 26.23 -1.73
CA GLN A 230 13.85 27.56 -1.30
C GLN A 230 12.71 28.58 -1.32
N LYS A 231 11.89 28.61 -2.37
CA LYS A 231 10.77 29.54 -2.47
C LYS A 231 9.68 29.25 -1.42
N ALA A 232 9.32 27.99 -1.22
CA ALA A 232 8.38 27.59 -0.19
C ALA A 232 8.91 27.87 1.22
N GLY A 233 10.18 27.54 1.46
CA GLY A 233 10.90 27.79 2.70
C GLY A 233 11.00 29.27 3.04
N SER A 234 11.38 30.11 2.08
CA SER A 234 11.48 31.57 2.27
C SER A 234 10.16 32.21 2.66
N ILE A 235 9.04 31.79 2.02
CA ILE A 235 7.70 32.28 2.37
C ILE A 235 7.32 31.81 3.78
N THR A 236 7.58 30.56 4.10
CA THR A 236 7.18 29.97 5.40
C THR A 236 8.06 30.51 6.54
N ALA A 237 9.33 30.82 6.25
CA ALA A 237 10.27 31.39 7.22
C ALA A 237 9.79 32.72 7.80
N ILE A 238 8.92 33.46 7.11
CA ILE A 238 8.34 34.73 7.59
C ILE A 238 7.42 34.50 8.79
N THR A 239 6.80 33.32 8.92
CA THR A 239 5.77 33.06 9.96
C THR A 239 6.31 33.25 11.38
N ASN A 240 7.42 32.58 11.71
CA ASN A 240 7.98 32.66 13.07
C ASN A 240 8.50 34.05 13.46
N PRO A 241 9.30 34.75 12.62
CA PRO A 241 9.70 36.11 12.92
C PRO A 241 8.53 37.09 13.11
N CYS A 242 7.52 37.04 12.22
CA CYS A 242 6.34 37.89 12.36
C CYS A 242 5.53 37.55 13.60
N ALA A 243 5.36 36.26 13.93
CA ALA A 243 4.68 35.85 15.16
C ALA A 243 5.45 36.33 16.41
N THR A 244 6.78 36.14 16.44
CA THR A 244 7.63 36.57 17.54
C THR A 244 7.66 38.11 17.66
N TRP A 245 7.71 38.83 16.55
CA TRP A 245 7.66 40.28 16.53
C TRP A 245 6.32 40.80 17.10
N THR A 246 5.19 40.24 16.65
CA THR A 246 3.86 40.56 17.18
C THR A 246 3.76 40.24 18.69
N LEU A 247 4.32 39.10 19.12
CA LEU A 247 4.42 38.71 20.51
C LEU A 247 5.16 39.82 21.32
N ASN A 248 6.37 40.19 20.89
CA ASN A 248 7.21 41.13 21.59
C ASN A 248 6.57 42.53 21.65
N ILE A 249 5.88 42.97 20.61
CA ILE A 249 5.08 44.22 20.65
C ILE A 249 3.99 44.10 21.72
N GLY A 250 3.24 42.99 21.71
CA GLY A 250 2.19 42.74 22.70
C GLY A 250 2.73 42.73 24.13
N LEU A 251 3.83 42.01 24.36
CA LEU A 251 4.50 41.97 25.66
C LEU A 251 4.97 43.37 26.11
N THR A 252 5.56 44.13 25.19
CA THR A 252 5.99 45.51 25.50
C THR A 252 4.80 46.41 25.85
N LEU A 253 3.70 46.31 25.07
CA LEU A 253 2.48 47.08 25.37
C LEU A 253 1.86 46.67 26.70
N VAL A 254 1.82 45.37 27.02
CA VAL A 254 1.32 44.87 28.32
C VAL A 254 2.20 45.39 29.46
N VAL A 255 3.52 45.40 29.34
CA VAL A 255 4.43 45.91 30.35
C VAL A 255 4.27 47.42 30.51
N VAL A 256 4.26 48.20 29.43
CA VAL A 256 4.15 49.67 29.49
C VAL A 256 2.78 50.11 30.05
N ILE A 257 1.69 49.60 29.48
CA ILE A 257 0.33 49.95 29.93
C ILE A 257 0.07 49.39 31.33
N GLY A 258 0.54 48.17 31.61
CA GLY A 258 0.49 47.56 32.94
C GLY A 258 1.22 48.36 33.98
N ALA A 259 2.42 48.90 33.70
CA ALA A 259 3.17 49.74 34.59
C ALA A 259 2.42 51.05 34.90
N PHE A 260 1.80 51.69 33.90
CA PHE A 260 0.92 52.83 34.13
C PHE A 260 -0.27 52.49 35.03
N ARG A 261 -0.90 51.33 34.83
CA ARG A 261 -2.03 50.87 35.64
C ARG A 261 -1.63 50.52 37.08
N VAL A 262 -0.47 49.89 37.26
CA VAL A 262 0.09 49.62 38.60
C VAL A 262 0.33 50.91 39.33
N ASN A 263 0.95 51.89 38.68
CA ASN A 263 1.22 53.23 39.31
C ASN A 263 -0.06 54.02 39.64
N SER A 264 -1.15 53.77 38.86
CA SER A 264 -2.47 54.35 39.14
C SER A 264 -3.33 53.56 40.15
N GLY A 265 -2.83 52.44 40.66
CA GLY A 265 -3.55 51.55 41.57
C GLY A 265 -4.63 50.71 40.94
N GLY A 266 -4.69 50.64 39.63
CA GLY A 266 -5.71 49.88 38.88
C GLY A 266 -5.34 48.42 38.56
N CYS A 267 -4.09 47.99 38.84
CA CYS A 267 -3.60 46.64 38.59
C CYS A 267 -2.42 46.35 39.53
N GLN A 268 -2.13 45.09 39.82
CA GLN A 268 -0.98 44.65 40.60
C GLN A 268 0.16 44.13 39.69
N PRO A 269 1.44 44.16 40.15
CA PRO A 269 2.59 43.76 39.33
C PRO A 269 2.59 42.32 38.88
N GLY A 270 2.07 41.37 39.68
CA GLY A 270 1.99 39.95 39.36
C GLY A 270 1.08 39.66 38.18
N VAL A 271 0.01 40.46 37.99
CA VAL A 271 -0.85 40.39 36.83
C VAL A 271 -0.04 40.53 35.53
N ILE A 272 0.92 41.46 35.46
CA ILE A 272 1.76 41.66 34.29
C ILE A 272 2.56 40.37 33.99
N VAL A 273 3.13 39.75 35.02
CA VAL A 273 3.93 38.51 34.86
C VAL A 273 3.05 37.35 34.37
N ALA A 274 1.85 37.18 34.90
CA ALA A 274 0.90 36.19 34.45
C ALA A 274 0.51 36.41 32.98
N PHE A 275 0.27 37.66 32.57
CA PHE A 275 -0.02 38.00 31.17
C PHE A 275 1.10 37.63 30.22
N LEU A 276 2.38 37.82 30.56
CA LEU A 276 3.53 37.43 29.74
C LEU A 276 3.52 35.93 29.48
N GLN A 277 3.16 35.11 30.47
CA GLN A 277 3.07 33.66 30.33
C GLN A 277 1.85 33.25 29.49
N TYR A 278 0.64 33.75 29.79
CA TYR A 278 -0.56 33.45 29.02
C TYR A 278 -0.41 33.82 27.54
N PHE A 279 0.17 35.00 27.26
CA PHE A 279 0.40 35.47 25.91
C PHE A 279 1.26 34.50 25.10
N THR A 280 2.34 34.00 25.72
CA THR A 280 3.23 33.02 25.10
C THR A 280 2.51 31.66 24.86
N MET A 281 1.71 31.21 25.84
CA MET A 281 0.93 29.98 25.74
C MET A 281 -0.12 30.05 24.61
N ILE A 282 -0.84 31.16 24.51
CA ILE A 282 -1.87 31.38 23.49
C ILE A 282 -1.26 31.44 22.10
N LEU A 283 -0.12 32.13 21.93
CA LEU A 283 0.58 32.21 20.66
C LEU A 283 1.00 30.79 20.18
N ASN A 284 1.62 30.01 21.06
CA ASN A 284 2.03 28.63 20.74
C ASN A 284 0.83 27.74 20.40
N ALA A 285 -0.30 27.92 21.11
CA ALA A 285 -1.54 27.21 20.81
C ALA A 285 -2.07 27.56 19.41
N MET A 286 -2.06 28.84 19.05
CA MET A 286 -2.51 29.35 17.77
C MET A 286 -1.65 28.79 16.59
N LEU A 287 -0.32 28.83 16.74
CA LEU A 287 0.58 28.20 15.75
C LEU A 287 0.37 26.68 15.65
N GLY A 288 0.01 26.02 16.77
CA GLY A 288 -0.35 24.62 16.82
C GLY A 288 -1.59 24.28 16.00
N ILE A 289 -2.65 25.09 16.07
CA ILE A 289 -3.91 24.92 15.33
C ILE A 289 -3.65 24.89 13.81
N THR A 290 -2.79 25.77 13.31
CA THR A 290 -2.47 25.84 11.87
C THR A 290 -1.90 24.51 11.34
N ARG A 291 -1.04 23.87 12.11
CA ARG A 291 -0.44 22.57 11.73
C ARG A 291 -1.47 21.45 11.67
N ILE A 292 -2.53 21.53 12.48
CA ILE A 292 -3.61 20.54 12.52
C ILE A 292 -4.40 20.55 11.19
N PHE A 293 -4.68 21.73 10.62
CA PHE A 293 -5.43 21.83 9.36
C PHE A 293 -4.77 21.11 8.20
N VAL A 294 -3.45 21.29 8.01
CA VAL A 294 -2.69 20.61 6.96
C VAL A 294 -2.76 19.10 7.13
N MET A 295 -2.64 18.65 8.37
CA MET A 295 -2.65 17.23 8.70
C MET A 295 -4.05 16.62 8.58
N PHE A 296 -5.08 17.36 8.94
CA PHE A 296 -6.47 16.95 8.78
C PHE A 296 -6.77 16.68 7.29
N SER A 297 -6.37 17.59 6.40
CA SER A 297 -6.56 17.43 4.96
C SER A 297 -5.85 16.19 4.41
N LYS A 298 -4.59 15.95 4.81
CA LYS A 298 -3.84 14.74 4.41
C LYS A 298 -4.47 13.46 4.95
N GLY A 299 -4.81 13.44 6.22
CA GLY A 299 -5.39 12.27 6.87
C GLY A 299 -6.79 11.94 6.35
N GLU A 300 -7.63 12.95 6.09
CA GLU A 300 -8.95 12.76 5.49
C GLU A 300 -8.86 12.21 4.06
N ALA A 301 -7.95 12.75 3.24
CA ALA A 301 -7.72 12.23 1.88
C ALA A 301 -7.25 10.77 1.91
N SER A 302 -6.32 10.43 2.81
CA SER A 302 -5.85 9.06 3.02
C SER A 302 -6.97 8.15 3.53
N ALA A 303 -7.79 8.61 4.47
CA ALA A 303 -8.94 7.86 4.98
C ALA A 303 -9.97 7.53 3.89
N ARG A 304 -10.20 8.47 2.95
CA ARG A 304 -11.09 8.23 1.79
C ARG A 304 -10.52 7.14 0.89
N ARG A 305 -9.24 7.24 0.49
CA ARG A 305 -8.61 6.23 -0.37
C ARG A 305 -8.61 4.83 0.23
N VAL A 306 -8.40 4.72 1.54
CA VAL A 306 -8.49 3.43 2.26
C VAL A 306 -9.94 2.93 2.28
N ALA A 307 -10.91 3.80 2.56
CA ALA A 307 -12.33 3.45 2.56
C ALA A 307 -12.80 3.01 1.17
N ASP A 308 -12.34 3.67 0.10
CA ASP A 308 -12.68 3.30 -1.28
C ASP A 308 -12.31 1.84 -1.58
N VAL A 309 -11.17 1.34 -1.07
CA VAL A 309 -10.77 -0.07 -1.25
C VAL A 309 -11.62 -1.01 -0.37
N LEU A 310 -11.84 -0.64 0.89
CA LEU A 310 -12.63 -1.48 1.81
C LEU A 310 -14.09 -1.65 1.38
N GLU A 311 -14.64 -0.67 0.68
CA GLU A 311 -16.01 -0.65 0.18
C GLU A 311 -16.16 -1.23 -1.24
N LEU A 312 -15.06 -1.62 -1.90
CA LEU A 312 -15.17 -2.30 -3.19
C LEU A 312 -16.02 -3.58 -3.02
N PRO A 313 -17.03 -3.79 -3.89
CA PRO A 313 -17.78 -5.04 -3.88
C PRO A 313 -16.87 -6.22 -4.25
N GLU A 314 -17.22 -7.41 -3.86
CA GLU A 314 -16.62 -8.63 -4.40
C GLU A 314 -17.29 -8.89 -5.74
N ASP A 315 -16.57 -8.74 -6.86
CA ASP A 315 -17.13 -8.77 -8.21
C ASP A 315 -17.12 -10.17 -8.84
N LEU A 316 -16.46 -11.14 -8.21
CA LEU A 316 -16.44 -12.54 -8.63
C LEU A 316 -17.16 -13.43 -7.58
N GLU A 317 -18.43 -13.15 -7.30
CA GLU A 317 -19.23 -13.98 -6.39
C GLU A 317 -19.54 -15.37 -7.01
N THR A 318 -19.60 -16.39 -6.16
CA THR A 318 -20.06 -17.72 -6.60
C THR A 318 -21.55 -17.64 -6.90
N GLN A 319 -21.91 -17.93 -8.15
CA GLN A 319 -23.31 -17.92 -8.59
C GLN A 319 -24.04 -19.21 -8.11
N PRO A 320 -25.36 -19.17 -7.96
CA PRO A 320 -26.14 -20.39 -7.71
C PRO A 320 -25.85 -21.45 -8.78
N GLY A 321 -25.48 -22.65 -8.36
CA GLY A 321 -25.12 -23.74 -9.27
C GLY A 321 -26.33 -24.32 -9.99
N THR A 322 -26.15 -24.69 -11.25
CA THR A 322 -26.98 -25.65 -11.97
C THR A 322 -26.39 -27.04 -11.80
N GLU A 323 -27.20 -28.09 -11.90
CA GLU A 323 -26.67 -29.47 -11.93
C GLU A 323 -25.69 -29.64 -13.08
N PRO A 324 -24.57 -30.39 -12.88
CA PRO A 324 -23.61 -30.67 -13.95
C PRO A 324 -24.28 -31.31 -15.15
N GLU A 325 -23.93 -30.87 -16.35
CA GLU A 325 -24.44 -31.47 -17.59
C GLU A 325 -23.87 -32.88 -17.74
N ALA A 326 -24.73 -33.91 -17.85
CA ALA A 326 -24.29 -35.28 -18.03
C ALA A 326 -23.64 -35.47 -19.40
N ASN A 327 -22.54 -36.24 -19.46
CA ASN A 327 -21.75 -36.53 -20.67
C ASN A 327 -21.09 -35.29 -21.32
N SER A 328 -20.77 -34.28 -20.53
CA SER A 328 -20.01 -33.13 -21.00
C SER A 328 -18.51 -33.42 -21.09
N PRO A 329 -17.77 -32.75 -21.99
CA PRO A 329 -16.31 -32.74 -21.98
C PRO A 329 -15.77 -32.25 -20.63
N TYR A 330 -14.54 -32.66 -20.30
CA TYR A 330 -13.94 -32.27 -19.02
C TYR A 330 -13.67 -30.76 -18.92
N ILE A 331 -13.16 -30.15 -20.00
CA ILE A 331 -13.04 -28.70 -20.12
C ILE A 331 -13.76 -28.27 -21.40
N GLU A 332 -14.63 -27.27 -21.30
CA GLU A 332 -15.34 -26.75 -22.45
C GLU A 332 -15.42 -25.23 -22.42
N PHE A 333 -15.02 -24.60 -23.51
CA PHE A 333 -15.24 -23.17 -23.79
C PHE A 333 -16.35 -23.07 -24.83
N ARG A 334 -17.43 -22.34 -24.53
CA ARG A 334 -18.58 -22.11 -25.40
C ARG A 334 -18.71 -20.65 -25.76
N ASN A 335 -18.33 -20.26 -26.98
CA ASN A 335 -18.47 -18.91 -27.56
C ASN A 335 -17.91 -17.82 -26.63
N VAL A 336 -16.74 -18.06 -26.04
CA VAL A 336 -16.13 -17.17 -25.05
C VAL A 336 -15.52 -15.95 -25.72
N SER A 337 -15.98 -14.76 -25.33
CA SER A 337 -15.38 -13.47 -25.69
C SER A 337 -15.00 -12.68 -24.44
N PHE A 338 -13.88 -11.94 -24.51
CA PHE A 338 -13.38 -11.20 -23.36
C PHE A 338 -12.54 -9.97 -23.75
N SER A 339 -12.67 -8.90 -22.95
CA SER A 339 -11.84 -7.70 -23.04
C SER A 339 -11.40 -7.20 -21.66
N TYR A 340 -10.10 -6.90 -21.50
CA TYR A 340 -9.58 -6.31 -20.25
C TYR A 340 -10.09 -4.89 -20.02
N THR A 341 -10.23 -4.10 -21.09
CA THR A 341 -10.54 -2.66 -21.03
C THR A 341 -11.97 -2.34 -21.46
N GLY A 342 -12.71 -3.29 -22.01
CA GLY A 342 -14.00 -3.09 -22.66
C GLY A 342 -13.91 -2.38 -24.01
N ILE A 343 -12.69 -2.11 -24.50
CA ILE A 343 -12.43 -1.52 -25.82
C ILE A 343 -11.61 -2.52 -26.63
N GLY A 344 -12.18 -3.03 -27.72
CA GLY A 344 -11.62 -4.14 -28.48
C GLY A 344 -11.76 -5.49 -27.75
N LYS A 345 -11.65 -6.59 -28.47
CA LYS A 345 -11.71 -7.96 -27.90
C LYS A 345 -10.31 -8.55 -27.81
N ASN A 346 -9.95 -9.06 -26.66
CA ASN A 346 -8.71 -9.81 -26.45
C ASN A 346 -8.88 -11.29 -26.79
N LEU A 347 -10.13 -11.79 -26.70
CA LEU A 347 -10.58 -13.07 -27.23
C LEU A 347 -11.95 -12.89 -27.86
N GLU A 348 -12.18 -13.51 -29.01
CA GLU A 348 -13.43 -13.42 -29.74
C GLU A 348 -13.93 -14.82 -30.13
N ASN A 349 -15.14 -15.14 -29.63
CA ASN A 349 -15.90 -16.34 -29.99
C ASN A 349 -15.10 -17.67 -29.89
N LEU A 350 -14.28 -17.80 -28.81
CA LEU A 350 -13.46 -18.98 -28.56
C LEU A 350 -14.33 -20.17 -28.16
N SER A 351 -14.22 -21.27 -28.88
CA SER A 351 -14.91 -22.53 -28.58
C SER A 351 -13.98 -23.73 -28.81
N PHE A 352 -13.85 -24.59 -27.81
CA PHE A 352 -13.15 -25.86 -27.88
C PHE A 352 -13.57 -26.79 -26.75
N THR A 353 -13.28 -28.08 -26.90
CA THR A 353 -13.53 -29.11 -25.88
C THR A 353 -12.28 -29.92 -25.64
N LEU A 354 -12.10 -30.41 -24.41
CA LEU A 354 -10.98 -31.23 -24.00
C LEU A 354 -11.47 -32.31 -23.03
N GLU A 355 -11.11 -33.57 -23.31
CA GLU A 355 -11.43 -34.69 -22.44
C GLU A 355 -10.44 -34.82 -21.28
N LYS A 356 -10.82 -35.53 -20.22
CA LYS A 356 -9.96 -35.75 -19.06
C LYS A 356 -8.69 -36.52 -19.45
N GLY A 357 -7.53 -36.02 -19.00
CA GLY A 357 -6.22 -36.59 -19.29
C GLY A 357 -5.62 -36.23 -20.65
N GLN A 358 -6.35 -35.46 -21.48
CA GLN A 358 -5.80 -34.94 -22.73
C GLN A 358 -4.87 -33.75 -22.53
N THR A 359 -4.03 -33.51 -23.51
CA THR A 359 -3.12 -32.36 -23.55
C THR A 359 -3.59 -31.35 -24.58
N LEU A 360 -3.83 -30.11 -24.13
CA LEU A 360 -4.08 -28.93 -24.96
C LEU A 360 -2.78 -28.16 -25.19
N GLY A 361 -2.42 -27.97 -26.44
CA GLY A 361 -1.36 -27.05 -26.86
C GLY A 361 -1.94 -25.71 -27.29
N ILE A 362 -1.37 -24.59 -26.84
CA ILE A 362 -1.77 -23.27 -27.30
C ILE A 362 -0.56 -22.58 -27.93
N LEU A 363 -0.68 -22.24 -29.22
CA LEU A 363 0.33 -21.60 -30.04
C LEU A 363 -0.20 -20.25 -30.58
N GLY A 364 0.68 -19.29 -30.84
CA GLY A 364 0.32 -18.03 -31.46
C GLY A 364 1.33 -16.94 -31.15
N SER A 365 1.24 -15.79 -31.84
CA SER A 365 2.09 -14.63 -31.66
C SER A 365 1.95 -14.00 -30.26
N ILE A 366 2.87 -13.10 -29.92
CA ILE A 366 2.77 -12.31 -28.68
C ILE A 366 1.52 -11.41 -28.80
N GLY A 367 0.68 -11.42 -27.77
CA GLY A 367 -0.57 -10.65 -27.76
C GLY A 367 -1.78 -11.37 -28.36
N SER A 368 -1.64 -12.60 -28.90
CA SER A 368 -2.76 -13.35 -29.50
C SER A 368 -3.82 -13.87 -28.52
N GLY A 369 -3.68 -13.64 -27.20
CA GLY A 369 -4.68 -14.04 -26.21
C GLY A 369 -4.37 -15.33 -25.44
N LYS A 370 -3.20 -15.97 -25.61
CA LYS A 370 -2.81 -17.21 -24.92
C LYS A 370 -2.97 -17.16 -23.40
N SER A 371 -2.34 -16.20 -22.75
CA SER A 371 -2.42 -16.03 -21.29
C SER A 371 -3.82 -15.58 -20.83
N THR A 372 -4.62 -14.98 -21.72
CA THR A 372 -6.02 -14.62 -21.44
C THR A 372 -6.90 -15.87 -21.29
N ILE A 373 -6.68 -16.91 -22.12
CA ILE A 373 -7.38 -18.20 -21.99
C ILE A 373 -7.10 -18.80 -20.60
N LEU A 374 -5.84 -18.80 -20.18
CA LEU A 374 -5.44 -19.31 -18.87
C LEU A 374 -6.05 -18.49 -17.72
N ALA A 375 -6.06 -17.17 -17.85
CA ALA A 375 -6.61 -16.27 -16.85
C ALA A 375 -8.13 -16.46 -16.67
N LEU A 376 -8.85 -16.73 -17.76
CA LEU A 376 -10.28 -17.05 -17.75
C LEU A 376 -10.55 -18.45 -17.16
N LEU A 377 -9.78 -19.45 -17.54
CA LEU A 377 -9.92 -20.82 -17.01
C LEU A 377 -9.68 -20.87 -15.48
N LEU A 378 -8.69 -20.14 -14.99
CA LEU A 378 -8.40 -19.98 -13.56
C LEU A 378 -9.41 -19.07 -12.83
N ARG A 379 -10.39 -18.56 -13.57
CA ARG A 379 -11.35 -17.57 -13.08
C ARG A 379 -10.68 -16.40 -12.34
N LEU A 380 -9.60 -15.85 -12.92
CA LEU A 380 -9.05 -14.58 -12.50
C LEU A 380 -9.91 -13.42 -13.02
N TYR A 381 -10.64 -13.67 -14.10
CA TYR A 381 -11.67 -12.84 -14.71
C TYR A 381 -12.84 -13.72 -15.12
N ASP A 382 -14.06 -13.19 -15.11
CA ASP A 382 -15.21 -13.82 -15.76
C ASP A 382 -15.27 -13.37 -17.23
N PRO A 383 -15.67 -14.24 -18.18
CA PRO A 383 -15.85 -13.87 -19.59
C PRO A 383 -16.95 -12.82 -19.75
N ASP A 384 -16.81 -11.94 -20.75
CA ASP A 384 -17.85 -10.95 -21.06
C ASP A 384 -19.04 -11.59 -21.80
N GLU A 385 -18.77 -12.61 -22.66
CA GLU A 385 -19.76 -13.41 -23.36
C GLU A 385 -19.36 -14.89 -23.32
N GLY A 386 -20.36 -15.78 -23.39
CA GLY A 386 -20.15 -17.22 -23.37
C GLY A 386 -20.00 -17.80 -21.97
N GLN A 387 -19.52 -19.05 -21.92
CA GLN A 387 -19.34 -19.77 -20.65
C GLN A 387 -18.16 -20.75 -20.74
N ILE A 388 -17.58 -21.05 -19.59
CA ILE A 388 -16.48 -22.01 -19.42
C ILE A 388 -16.97 -23.06 -18.44
N LEU A 389 -16.92 -24.32 -18.86
CA LEU A 389 -17.35 -25.44 -18.03
C LEU A 389 -16.15 -26.33 -17.69
N ILE A 390 -16.16 -26.87 -16.47
CA ILE A 390 -15.26 -27.93 -16.03
C ILE A 390 -16.14 -29.04 -15.48
N ASP A 391 -16.02 -30.26 -16.06
CA ASP A 391 -16.82 -31.41 -15.69
C ASP A 391 -18.33 -31.13 -15.79
N GLY A 392 -18.73 -30.43 -16.87
CA GLY A 392 -20.12 -30.05 -17.14
C GLY A 392 -20.68 -28.93 -16.23
N GLN A 393 -19.86 -28.34 -15.37
CA GLN A 393 -20.27 -27.29 -14.42
C GLN A 393 -19.62 -25.94 -14.79
N ASP A 394 -20.44 -24.88 -14.86
CA ASP A 394 -19.92 -23.54 -15.12
C ASP A 394 -18.98 -23.08 -13.98
N ILE A 395 -17.78 -22.63 -14.32
CA ILE A 395 -16.75 -22.21 -13.35
C ILE A 395 -17.25 -21.09 -12.42
N ARG A 396 -18.26 -20.30 -12.82
CA ARG A 396 -18.86 -19.25 -12.00
C ARG A 396 -19.68 -19.81 -10.84
N THR A 397 -20.11 -21.06 -10.91
CA THR A 397 -20.90 -21.73 -9.88
C THR A 397 -20.07 -22.57 -8.92
N ILE A 398 -18.78 -22.79 -9.23
CA ILE A 398 -17.85 -23.54 -8.39
C ILE A 398 -17.22 -22.59 -7.35
N PRO A 399 -17.23 -22.93 -6.04
CA PRO A 399 -16.51 -22.17 -5.03
C PRO A 399 -15.02 -22.02 -5.36
N TYR A 400 -14.45 -20.83 -5.14
CA TYR A 400 -13.06 -20.52 -5.53
C TYR A 400 -12.02 -21.51 -5.02
N GLU A 401 -12.10 -21.89 -3.74
CA GLU A 401 -11.14 -22.81 -3.14
C GLU A 401 -11.20 -24.18 -3.82
N GLN A 402 -12.41 -24.66 -4.12
CA GLN A 402 -12.63 -25.91 -4.79
C GLN A 402 -12.20 -25.86 -6.27
N LEU A 403 -12.46 -24.76 -6.96
CA LEU A 403 -12.01 -24.58 -8.34
C LEU A 403 -10.48 -24.56 -8.40
N ARG A 404 -9.85 -23.72 -7.59
CA ARG A 404 -8.40 -23.52 -7.63
C ARG A 404 -7.57 -24.70 -7.12
N SER A 405 -8.14 -25.51 -6.23
CA SER A 405 -7.46 -26.74 -5.77
C SER A 405 -7.26 -27.78 -6.87
N ARG A 406 -8.05 -27.71 -7.97
CA ARG A 406 -7.90 -28.61 -9.12
C ARG A 406 -6.66 -28.27 -9.98
N PHE A 407 -6.08 -27.08 -9.84
CA PHE A 407 -5.03 -26.59 -10.72
C PHE A 407 -3.64 -26.68 -10.09
N GLY A 408 -2.68 -27.14 -10.90
CA GLY A 408 -1.25 -26.87 -10.72
C GLY A 408 -0.81 -25.90 -11.81
N THR A 409 -0.22 -24.75 -11.43
CA THR A 409 0.08 -23.68 -12.39
C THR A 409 1.53 -23.27 -12.35
N VAL A 410 2.11 -23.05 -13.52
CA VAL A 410 3.40 -22.37 -13.72
C VAL A 410 3.16 -21.27 -14.74
N PHE A 411 3.29 -20.02 -14.28
CA PHE A 411 3.13 -18.84 -15.14
C PHE A 411 4.47 -18.42 -15.75
N GLN A 412 4.42 -17.67 -16.84
CA GLN A 412 5.59 -17.11 -17.52
C GLN A 412 6.45 -16.23 -16.59
N ASN A 413 5.79 -15.42 -15.75
CA ASN A 413 6.41 -14.59 -14.72
C ASN A 413 5.89 -15.03 -13.34
N ASP A 414 6.45 -16.11 -12.81
CA ASP A 414 6.01 -16.68 -11.55
C ASP A 414 6.86 -16.18 -10.38
N PHE A 415 6.34 -16.39 -9.17
CA PHE A 415 6.86 -15.86 -7.94
C PHE A 415 7.59 -16.92 -7.10
N ILE A 416 8.84 -16.64 -6.75
CA ILE A 416 9.64 -17.45 -5.83
C ILE A 416 9.84 -16.65 -4.53
N MET A 417 9.50 -17.27 -3.41
CA MET A 417 9.60 -16.68 -2.08
C MET A 417 11.00 -16.88 -1.50
N GLU A 418 11.37 -15.99 -0.60
CA GLU A 418 12.47 -16.22 0.33
C GLU A 418 12.10 -17.32 1.31
N GLY A 419 13.00 -18.28 1.55
CA GLY A 419 12.77 -19.44 2.41
C GLY A 419 13.47 -20.68 1.87
N SER A 420 13.11 -21.88 2.32
CA SER A 420 13.70 -23.11 1.81
C SER A 420 13.14 -23.52 0.43
N ILE A 421 13.85 -24.40 -0.27
CA ILE A 421 13.34 -25.05 -1.49
C ILE A 421 12.05 -25.80 -1.17
N ALA A 422 12.02 -26.55 -0.05
CA ALA A 422 10.84 -27.28 0.40
C ALA A 422 9.64 -26.35 0.63
N ASP A 423 9.83 -25.19 1.27
CA ASP A 423 8.76 -24.18 1.47
C ASP A 423 8.23 -23.67 0.15
N ASN A 424 9.11 -23.44 -0.84
CA ASN A 424 8.72 -22.99 -2.16
C ASN A 424 7.93 -24.04 -2.93
N ILE A 425 8.24 -25.33 -2.80
CA ILE A 425 7.48 -26.42 -3.45
C ILE A 425 6.17 -26.64 -2.70
N ARG A 426 6.19 -26.69 -1.36
CA ARG A 426 5.00 -26.86 -0.51
C ARG A 426 4.01 -25.71 -0.67
N PHE A 427 4.50 -24.50 -0.73
CA PHE A 427 3.73 -23.26 -0.89
C PHE A 427 2.49 -23.19 0.02
N PHE A 428 2.72 -23.31 1.34
CA PHE A 428 1.70 -23.27 2.41
C PHE A 428 0.63 -24.38 2.36
N ARG A 429 0.80 -25.43 1.53
CA ARG A 429 -0.09 -26.58 1.47
C ARG A 429 0.41 -27.68 2.40
N ASP A 430 -0.48 -28.49 2.93
CA ASP A 430 -0.12 -29.66 3.72
C ASP A 430 0.27 -30.83 2.80
N ILE A 431 1.53 -30.87 2.40
CA ILE A 431 2.09 -31.85 1.46
C ILE A 431 3.22 -32.61 2.16
N PRO A 432 3.18 -33.96 2.22
CA PRO A 432 4.23 -34.78 2.79
C PRO A 432 5.57 -34.64 2.05
N ASP A 433 6.69 -34.73 2.78
CA ASP A 433 8.04 -34.55 2.22
C ASP A 433 8.35 -35.52 1.08
N GLN A 434 7.94 -36.78 1.19
CA GLN A 434 8.09 -37.79 0.11
C GLN A 434 7.47 -37.34 -1.21
N ARG A 435 6.37 -36.58 -1.14
CA ARG A 435 5.69 -36.05 -2.33
C ARG A 435 6.42 -34.85 -2.91
N LEU A 436 7.05 -34.03 -2.05
CA LEU A 436 7.90 -32.92 -2.51
C LEU A 436 9.11 -33.47 -3.27
N GLU A 437 9.77 -34.52 -2.74
CA GLU A 437 10.91 -35.18 -3.37
C GLU A 437 10.52 -35.78 -4.72
N LYS A 438 9.39 -36.49 -4.78
CA LYS A 438 8.86 -37.05 -6.04
C LYS A 438 8.58 -35.96 -7.06
N ALA A 439 7.90 -34.89 -6.67
CA ALA A 439 7.59 -33.77 -7.56
C ALA A 439 8.87 -33.07 -8.06
N ALA A 440 9.88 -32.91 -7.20
CA ALA A 440 11.18 -32.38 -7.58
C ALA A 440 11.90 -33.27 -8.60
N GLN A 441 11.83 -34.59 -8.41
CA GLN A 441 12.40 -35.59 -9.34
C GLN A 441 11.69 -35.55 -10.68
N ASP A 442 10.34 -35.56 -10.70
CA ASP A 442 9.53 -35.49 -11.90
C ASP A 442 9.74 -34.17 -12.66
N ALA A 443 9.98 -33.06 -11.94
CA ALA A 443 10.35 -31.76 -12.49
C ALA A 443 11.81 -31.64 -12.94
N GLN A 444 12.59 -32.75 -12.92
CA GLN A 444 14.01 -32.80 -13.28
C GLN A 444 14.87 -31.81 -12.42
N ALA A 445 14.51 -31.62 -11.15
CA ALA A 445 15.18 -30.66 -10.27
C ALA A 445 16.37 -31.30 -9.51
N GLU A 446 17.20 -32.11 -10.20
CA GLU A 446 18.38 -32.81 -9.64
C GLU A 446 19.39 -31.84 -8.98
N PHE A 447 19.40 -30.57 -9.41
CA PHE A 447 20.24 -29.54 -8.80
C PHE A 447 20.00 -29.36 -7.29
N ILE A 448 18.82 -29.75 -6.78
CA ILE A 448 18.48 -29.66 -5.36
C ILE A 448 19.43 -30.56 -4.54
N ALA A 449 19.70 -31.77 -5.00
CA ALA A 449 20.61 -32.69 -4.33
C ALA A 449 22.08 -32.20 -4.29
N SER A 450 22.47 -31.34 -5.24
CA SER A 450 23.81 -30.75 -5.30
C SER A 450 23.98 -29.50 -4.44
N LYS A 451 22.88 -28.95 -3.88
CA LYS A 451 22.93 -27.79 -2.98
C LYS A 451 23.20 -28.24 -1.55
N GLU A 452 24.00 -27.46 -0.82
CA GLU A 452 24.19 -27.64 0.61
C GLU A 452 22.84 -27.45 1.34
N GLY A 453 22.39 -28.48 2.06
CA GLY A 453 21.07 -28.52 2.70
C GLY A 453 19.95 -29.17 1.85
N GLY A 454 20.18 -29.51 0.57
CA GLY A 454 19.19 -30.19 -0.27
C GLY A 454 17.86 -29.44 -0.35
N MET A 455 16.76 -30.06 0.10
CA MET A 455 15.42 -29.46 0.16
C MET A 455 15.34 -28.26 1.13
N GLU A 456 16.16 -28.23 2.16
CA GLU A 456 16.22 -27.12 3.13
C GLU A 456 17.19 -26.01 2.70
N ALA A 457 17.79 -26.10 1.51
CA ALA A 457 18.67 -25.06 1.00
C ALA A 457 17.92 -23.74 0.81
N ASP A 458 18.57 -22.63 1.20
CA ASP A 458 18.01 -21.29 1.19
C ASP A 458 17.81 -20.75 -0.25
N VAL A 459 16.66 -20.15 -0.46
CA VAL A 459 16.26 -19.46 -1.69
C VAL A 459 16.09 -17.98 -1.37
N GLN A 460 16.90 -17.13 -2.00
CA GLN A 460 16.81 -15.68 -1.82
C GLN A 460 15.57 -15.10 -2.51
N VAL A 461 15.21 -13.88 -2.10
CA VAL A 461 14.10 -13.12 -2.70
C VAL A 461 14.13 -13.19 -4.23
N ARG A 462 13.02 -13.59 -4.84
CA ARG A 462 12.87 -13.82 -6.29
C ARG A 462 13.81 -14.88 -6.86
N GLY A 463 14.35 -15.77 -6.00
CA GLY A 463 15.26 -16.82 -6.44
C GLY A 463 16.57 -16.29 -7.04
N ASN A 464 17.12 -15.15 -6.57
CA ASN A 464 18.30 -14.53 -7.18
C ASN A 464 19.56 -15.41 -7.13
N ASN A 465 19.58 -16.42 -6.28
CA ASN A 465 20.64 -17.44 -6.17
C ASN A 465 20.37 -18.70 -7.01
N LEU A 466 19.32 -18.69 -7.87
CA LEU A 466 18.99 -19.77 -8.80
C LEU A 466 19.15 -19.31 -10.25
N SER A 467 19.61 -20.22 -11.12
CA SER A 467 19.58 -19.97 -12.57
C SER A 467 18.15 -20.00 -13.12
N GLY A 468 17.91 -19.47 -14.32
CA GLY A 468 16.59 -19.46 -14.95
C GLY A 468 15.97 -20.86 -15.04
N GLY A 469 16.71 -21.85 -15.51
CA GLY A 469 16.24 -23.23 -15.59
C GLY A 469 16.02 -23.89 -14.21
N GLN A 470 16.81 -23.51 -13.18
CA GLN A 470 16.57 -23.97 -11.81
C GLN A 470 15.27 -23.38 -11.24
N LYS A 471 15.00 -22.09 -11.51
CA LYS A 471 13.74 -21.44 -11.12
C LYS A 471 12.54 -22.15 -11.76
N GLN A 472 12.59 -22.39 -13.07
CA GLN A 472 11.50 -23.05 -13.77
C GLN A 472 11.24 -24.46 -13.23
N ARG A 473 12.29 -25.27 -13.02
CA ARG A 473 12.14 -26.63 -12.44
C ARG A 473 11.56 -26.59 -11.02
N LEU A 474 11.95 -25.61 -10.21
CA LEU A 474 11.37 -25.40 -8.88
C LEU A 474 9.87 -25.08 -8.95
N LEU A 475 9.45 -24.22 -9.88
CA LEU A 475 8.06 -23.87 -10.10
C LEU A 475 7.23 -25.02 -10.65
N ILE A 476 7.80 -25.83 -11.54
CA ILE A 476 7.17 -27.05 -12.03
C ILE A 476 7.00 -28.06 -10.88
N ALA A 477 8.02 -28.26 -10.04
CA ALA A 477 7.90 -29.10 -8.85
C ALA A 477 6.79 -28.63 -7.91
N ARG A 478 6.63 -27.31 -7.69
CA ARG A 478 5.52 -26.71 -6.93
C ARG A 478 4.15 -27.07 -7.52
N ALA A 479 4.01 -26.99 -8.84
CA ALA A 479 2.77 -27.32 -9.53
C ALA A 479 2.43 -28.82 -9.42
N LEU A 480 3.43 -29.69 -9.62
CA LEU A 480 3.27 -31.15 -9.58
C LEU A 480 3.02 -31.67 -8.15
N ALA A 481 3.62 -31.07 -7.14
CA ALA A 481 3.45 -31.48 -5.75
C ALA A 481 1.99 -31.41 -5.26
N ALA A 482 1.16 -30.56 -5.90
CA ALA A 482 -0.26 -30.46 -5.61
C ALA A 482 -1.09 -31.64 -6.09
N ASP A 483 -0.57 -32.50 -7.01
CA ASP A 483 -1.29 -33.56 -7.72
C ASP A 483 -2.56 -33.04 -8.39
N PRO A 484 -2.40 -32.12 -9.30
CA PRO A 484 -3.52 -31.38 -9.84
C PRO A 484 -4.33 -32.23 -10.82
N ASP A 485 -5.65 -31.99 -10.89
CA ASP A 485 -6.49 -32.50 -11.97
C ASP A 485 -6.15 -31.83 -13.31
N ILE A 486 -5.77 -30.56 -13.27
CA ILE A 486 -5.42 -29.74 -14.44
C ILE A 486 -4.06 -29.08 -14.20
N LEU A 487 -3.09 -29.37 -15.06
CA LEU A 487 -1.76 -28.77 -15.04
C LEU A 487 -1.64 -27.70 -16.11
N ILE A 488 -1.31 -26.48 -15.73
CA ILE A 488 -1.09 -25.36 -16.65
C ILE A 488 0.41 -25.01 -16.66
N LEU A 489 1.00 -25.03 -17.84
CA LEU A 489 2.40 -24.67 -18.07
C LEU A 489 2.47 -23.55 -19.11
N ASP A 490 2.57 -22.29 -18.65
CA ASP A 490 2.67 -21.09 -19.50
C ASP A 490 4.14 -20.75 -19.76
N ASP A 491 4.64 -21.13 -20.94
CA ASP A 491 6.02 -20.96 -21.39
C ASP A 491 7.06 -21.52 -20.38
N ALA A 492 6.65 -22.57 -19.63
CA ALA A 492 7.40 -23.12 -18.51
C ALA A 492 8.68 -23.87 -18.90
N SER A 493 8.89 -24.15 -20.18
CA SER A 493 10.08 -24.84 -20.69
C SER A 493 11.06 -23.91 -21.42
N SER A 494 10.79 -22.61 -21.51
CA SER A 494 11.58 -21.66 -22.31
C SER A 494 13.05 -21.51 -21.86
N ALA A 495 13.34 -21.68 -20.56
CA ALA A 495 14.70 -21.65 -20.02
C ALA A 495 15.29 -23.05 -19.74
N LEU A 496 14.61 -24.12 -20.17
CA LEU A 496 15.12 -25.47 -20.09
C LEU A 496 15.91 -25.82 -21.35
N ASP A 497 16.99 -26.58 -21.17
CA ASP A 497 17.66 -27.20 -22.29
C ASP A 497 16.79 -28.35 -22.91
N TYR A 498 17.09 -28.69 -24.14
CA TYR A 498 16.29 -29.65 -24.93
C TYR A 498 16.14 -31.01 -24.26
N ARG A 499 17.22 -31.50 -23.61
CA ARG A 499 17.23 -32.80 -22.92
C ARG A 499 16.34 -32.77 -21.68
N THR A 500 16.46 -31.76 -20.85
CA THR A 500 15.66 -31.58 -19.62
C THR A 500 14.17 -31.44 -19.98
N ASP A 501 13.83 -30.65 -21.01
CA ASP A 501 12.45 -30.49 -21.47
C ASP A 501 11.87 -31.81 -21.99
N ALA A 502 12.64 -32.62 -22.75
CA ALA A 502 12.21 -33.93 -23.21
C ALA A 502 11.98 -34.92 -22.05
N GLN A 503 12.87 -34.93 -21.04
CA GLN A 503 12.73 -35.76 -19.84
C GLN A 503 11.50 -35.34 -19.00
N LEU A 504 11.28 -34.06 -18.81
CA LEU A 504 10.09 -33.54 -18.14
C LEU A 504 8.82 -34.02 -18.84
N ARG A 505 8.72 -33.84 -20.15
CA ARG A 505 7.54 -34.30 -20.93
C ARG A 505 7.34 -35.80 -20.84
N ARG A 506 8.41 -36.57 -20.78
CA ARG A 506 8.32 -38.00 -20.54
C ARG A 506 7.77 -38.33 -19.17
N ALA A 507 8.28 -37.69 -18.10
CA ALA A 507 7.79 -37.86 -16.73
C ALA A 507 6.30 -37.47 -16.60
N LEU A 508 5.87 -36.40 -17.25
CA LEU A 508 4.46 -36.00 -17.28
C LEU A 508 3.58 -37.08 -17.93
N ARG A 509 3.98 -37.63 -19.05
CA ARG A 509 3.23 -38.71 -19.74
C ARG A 509 3.21 -40.03 -18.98
N GLU A 510 4.26 -40.35 -18.23
CA GLU A 510 4.34 -41.62 -17.49
C GLU A 510 3.62 -41.53 -16.12
N HIS A 511 3.80 -40.45 -15.38
CA HIS A 511 3.35 -40.35 -14.01
C HIS A 511 2.04 -39.55 -13.84
N TYR A 512 1.67 -38.67 -14.79
CA TYR A 512 0.51 -37.77 -14.70
C TYR A 512 -0.52 -38.00 -15.82
N ARG A 513 -0.73 -39.28 -16.21
CA ARG A 513 -1.66 -39.67 -17.33
C ARG A 513 -3.11 -39.24 -17.09
N HIS A 514 -3.54 -39.08 -15.83
CA HIS A 514 -4.91 -38.69 -15.50
C HIS A 514 -5.05 -37.15 -15.38
N THR A 515 -3.95 -36.43 -15.40
CA THR A 515 -3.92 -34.97 -15.32
C THR A 515 -4.13 -34.38 -16.72
N THR A 516 -5.15 -33.55 -16.86
CA THR A 516 -5.36 -32.77 -18.08
C THR A 516 -4.31 -31.66 -18.15
N THR A 517 -3.53 -31.60 -19.23
CA THR A 517 -2.38 -30.70 -19.32
C THR A 517 -2.63 -29.60 -20.35
N ILE A 518 -2.40 -28.35 -19.97
CA ILE A 518 -2.49 -27.17 -20.85
C ILE A 518 -1.08 -26.61 -21.03
N LEU A 519 -0.56 -26.69 -22.23
CA LEU A 519 0.78 -26.23 -22.59
C LEU A 519 0.69 -24.98 -23.46
N VAL A 520 1.18 -23.85 -22.97
CA VAL A 520 1.43 -22.67 -23.81
C VAL A 520 2.91 -22.67 -24.18
N ALA A 521 3.21 -22.71 -25.45
CA ALA A 521 4.58 -22.70 -25.92
C ALA A 521 4.73 -21.87 -27.21
N GLN A 522 5.95 -21.42 -27.46
CA GLN A 522 6.33 -20.72 -28.69
C GLN A 522 6.95 -21.66 -29.72
N ARG A 523 7.32 -22.89 -29.30
CA ARG A 523 7.93 -23.89 -30.15
C ARG A 523 6.92 -24.97 -30.53
N VAL A 524 6.77 -25.22 -31.82
CA VAL A 524 5.92 -26.28 -32.34
C VAL A 524 6.37 -27.65 -31.83
N SER A 525 7.69 -27.88 -31.70
CA SER A 525 8.25 -29.14 -31.17
C SER A 525 7.76 -29.46 -29.75
N SER A 526 7.42 -28.46 -28.94
CA SER A 526 6.89 -28.64 -27.60
C SER A 526 5.43 -29.12 -27.60
N LEU A 527 4.67 -28.83 -28.65
CA LEU A 527 3.24 -29.10 -28.76
C LEU A 527 2.91 -30.29 -29.71
N ARG A 528 3.92 -30.82 -30.40
CA ARG A 528 3.73 -31.87 -31.45
C ARG A 528 2.91 -33.07 -30.98
N HIS A 529 2.96 -33.41 -29.71
CA HIS A 529 2.28 -34.57 -29.14
C HIS A 529 1.01 -34.19 -28.34
N ALA A 530 0.55 -32.95 -28.43
CA ALA A 530 -0.72 -32.55 -27.84
C ALA A 530 -1.90 -33.15 -28.61
N ASP A 531 -2.93 -33.56 -27.88
CA ASP A 531 -4.15 -34.14 -28.45
C ASP A 531 -4.95 -33.10 -29.24
N LEU A 532 -4.96 -31.87 -28.74
CA LEU A 532 -5.55 -30.69 -29.37
C LEU A 532 -4.55 -29.53 -29.33
N ILE A 533 -4.32 -28.91 -30.47
CA ILE A 533 -3.54 -27.67 -30.58
C ILE A 533 -4.46 -26.57 -31.10
N LEU A 534 -4.45 -25.44 -30.42
CA LEU A 534 -5.12 -24.21 -30.86
C LEU A 534 -4.07 -23.24 -31.39
N MET A 535 -4.22 -22.84 -32.64
CA MET A 535 -3.44 -21.77 -33.25
C MET A 535 -4.21 -20.47 -33.13
N LEU A 536 -3.64 -19.51 -32.38
CA LEU A 536 -4.27 -18.21 -32.09
C LEU A 536 -3.64 -17.11 -32.90
N HIS A 537 -4.48 -16.25 -33.46
CA HIS A 537 -4.10 -15.01 -34.12
C HIS A 537 -5.08 -13.89 -33.72
N ASP A 538 -4.57 -12.79 -33.17
CA ASP A 538 -5.35 -11.60 -32.77
C ASP A 538 -6.65 -11.90 -32.02
N GLY A 539 -6.59 -12.79 -31.03
CA GLY A 539 -7.73 -13.14 -30.16
C GLY A 539 -8.70 -14.16 -30.76
N THR A 540 -8.42 -14.68 -31.95
CA THR A 540 -9.26 -15.71 -32.63
C THR A 540 -8.49 -16.99 -32.83
N VAL A 541 -9.22 -18.12 -32.92
CA VAL A 541 -8.65 -19.41 -33.30
C VAL A 541 -8.67 -19.55 -34.83
N ILE A 542 -7.49 -19.60 -35.44
CA ILE A 542 -7.33 -19.76 -36.90
C ILE A 542 -7.10 -21.22 -37.29
N GLY A 543 -6.81 -22.09 -36.33
CA GLY A 543 -6.67 -23.54 -36.56
C GLY A 543 -6.82 -24.30 -35.24
N ALA A 544 -7.51 -25.45 -35.30
CA ALA A 544 -7.69 -26.35 -34.17
C ALA A 544 -7.58 -27.81 -34.65
N GLY A 545 -6.80 -28.64 -33.96
CA GLY A 545 -6.61 -30.04 -34.26
C GLY A 545 -5.29 -30.58 -33.73
N ASN A 546 -4.94 -31.82 -34.04
CA ASN A 546 -3.62 -32.36 -33.73
C ASN A 546 -2.55 -31.83 -34.70
N HIS A 547 -1.29 -32.15 -34.47
CA HIS A 547 -0.17 -31.73 -35.32
C HIS A 547 -0.37 -32.05 -36.81
N GLU A 548 -0.81 -33.28 -37.13
CA GLU A 548 -0.99 -33.74 -38.51
C GLU A 548 -2.13 -32.97 -39.20
N THR A 549 -3.24 -32.77 -38.49
CA THR A 549 -4.38 -32.01 -38.99
C THR A 549 -3.98 -30.55 -39.28
N LEU A 550 -3.28 -29.89 -38.35
CA LEU A 550 -2.87 -28.48 -38.52
C LEU A 550 -1.81 -28.33 -39.63
N MET A 551 -0.92 -29.28 -39.80
CA MET A 551 0.02 -29.28 -40.92
C MET A 551 -0.69 -29.31 -42.28
N ALA A 552 -1.87 -29.97 -42.35
CA ALA A 552 -2.65 -30.06 -43.58
C ALA A 552 -3.64 -28.92 -43.80
N THR A 553 -4.16 -28.30 -42.71
CA THR A 553 -5.30 -27.36 -42.78
C THR A 553 -4.99 -25.94 -42.41
N CYS A 554 -3.86 -25.65 -41.73
CA CYS A 554 -3.49 -24.32 -41.25
C CYS A 554 -2.14 -23.88 -41.82
N GLU A 555 -2.16 -22.99 -42.80
CA GLU A 555 -0.94 -22.53 -43.49
C GLU A 555 0.06 -21.86 -42.52
N GLU A 556 -0.43 -21.06 -41.59
CA GLU A 556 0.44 -20.37 -40.59
C GLU A 556 1.12 -21.39 -39.67
N TYR A 557 0.38 -22.42 -39.22
CA TYR A 557 0.96 -23.48 -38.43
C TYR A 557 2.00 -24.29 -39.20
N ALA A 558 1.70 -24.66 -40.43
CA ALA A 558 2.61 -25.42 -41.29
C ALA A 558 3.88 -24.64 -41.59
N PHE A 559 3.77 -23.33 -41.87
CA PHE A 559 4.92 -22.44 -42.06
C PHE A 559 5.81 -22.36 -40.82
N LEU A 560 5.20 -22.14 -39.63
CA LEU A 560 5.94 -22.11 -38.36
C LEU A 560 6.64 -23.43 -38.06
N ALA A 561 5.96 -24.55 -38.30
CA ALA A 561 6.51 -25.88 -38.08
C ALA A 561 7.70 -26.15 -39.01
N GLN A 562 7.59 -25.82 -40.29
CA GLN A 562 8.68 -25.99 -41.28
C GLN A 562 9.87 -25.11 -40.95
N THR A 563 9.64 -23.84 -40.61
CA THR A 563 10.72 -22.90 -40.24
C THR A 563 11.47 -23.37 -39.00
N GLN A 564 10.76 -23.79 -37.95
CA GLN A 564 11.39 -24.20 -36.68
C GLN A 564 12.02 -25.61 -36.74
N MET A 565 11.52 -26.50 -37.60
CA MET A 565 12.05 -27.86 -37.76
C MET A 565 13.15 -27.94 -38.83
N GLY A 566 13.10 -27.10 -39.89
CA GLY A 566 14.15 -26.99 -40.89
C GLY A 566 15.46 -26.47 -40.35
N GLU A 567 15.42 -25.49 -39.43
CA GLU A 567 16.61 -25.02 -38.72
C GLU A 567 17.23 -26.09 -37.79
N ALA A 568 16.43 -27.06 -37.31
CA ALA A 568 16.93 -28.12 -36.42
C ALA A 568 17.68 -29.24 -37.19
N GLU A 569 17.40 -29.44 -38.49
CA GLU A 569 18.13 -30.42 -39.33
C GLU A 569 19.45 -29.84 -39.86
N GLU A 570 19.61 -28.52 -39.97
CA GLU A 570 20.89 -27.89 -40.39
C GLU A 570 21.92 -27.76 -39.25
N VAL A 571 21.54 -27.97 -37.99
CA VAL A 571 22.42 -27.80 -36.79
C VAL A 571 22.83 -29.18 -36.20
N CYS A 572 22.38 -30.31 -36.74
CA CYS A 572 22.86 -31.67 -36.45
C CYS A 572 23.72 -32.18 -37.62
#